data_5432535b36792b1f6e86c59c7996ae5b
#
_entry.id   5432535b36792b1f6e86c59c7996ae5b
#
_cell.length_a   1.000
_cell.length_b   1.000
_cell.length_c   1.000
_cell.angle_alpha   90.00
_cell.angle_beta   90.00
_cell.angle_gamma   90.00
#
_symmetry.space_group_name_H-M   'P 1'
#
loop_
_entity.id
_entity.type
_entity.pdbx_description
1 polymer ?
#
loop_
_entity_poly.entity_id
_entity_poly.type
_entity_poly.pdbx_seq_one_letter_code
_entity_poly.pdbx_strand_id
1 'polypeptide(L)'
;LLLQKLIKHKTMKQLTTLALLLFTLVAFSQKKFEGKATYMSKRTMDMSRFDKMSEQQKKQMKARFKNFLEKTYTLSFNKSESSFKENVTLDAPGTSGPSWGRSNGQGSIYKDLKSKEMIEDVEQFSKRFRVQEDMELPQWEMSGETRQIGQYTCYKATMIKIDKEIDWGSIFSRRGSGSKKNDSTKTKQAKPPVKTQLVTAWYTPQIPVSAGPERYWGLPGLILEINAGRTTMLCTEIVINPEVAVEINKPSKGKEVSRDEYDVMMKQKSEELRERFQNSRGRGRRF
;
A
#
# COMPACT_ATOMS: atom_id res chain seq x y z
N LEU A 1 69.88 -8.18 -23.06
CA LEU A 1 68.53 -8.37 -23.58
C LEU A 1 67.69 -9.36 -22.72
N LEU A 2 68.25 -10.52 -22.31
CA LEU A 2 67.58 -11.53 -21.49
C LEU A 2 67.20 -11.03 -20.07
N LEU A 3 68.09 -10.28 -19.41
CA LEU A 3 67.86 -9.75 -18.08
C LEU A 3 66.74 -8.72 -18.05
N GLN A 4 66.62 -7.87 -19.07
CA GLN A 4 65.52 -6.89 -19.19
C GLN A 4 64.16 -7.58 -19.43
N LYS A 5 64.11 -8.69 -20.20
CA LYS A 5 62.87 -9.48 -20.38
C LYS A 5 62.44 -10.14 -19.06
N LEU A 6 63.35 -10.65 -18.24
CA LEU A 6 63.07 -11.28 -16.97
C LEU A 6 62.53 -10.28 -15.94
N ILE A 7 63.11 -9.05 -15.87
CA ILE A 7 62.68 -8.00 -14.99
C ILE A 7 61.26 -7.52 -15.41
N LYS A 8 61.06 -7.31 -16.70
CA LYS A 8 59.75 -6.90 -17.24
C LYS A 8 58.64 -7.94 -16.99
N HIS A 9 58.98 -9.22 -17.03
CA HIS A 9 58.02 -10.29 -16.76
C HIS A 9 57.70 -10.42 -15.27
N LYS A 10 58.65 -10.17 -14.37
CA LYS A 10 58.49 -10.17 -12.90
C LYS A 10 57.66 -8.96 -12.46
N THR A 11 57.89 -7.75 -13.01
CA THR A 11 57.10 -6.55 -12.72
C THR A 11 55.67 -6.69 -13.25
N MET A 12 55.47 -7.24 -14.44
CA MET A 12 54.13 -7.50 -14.98
C MET A 12 53.32 -8.49 -14.10
N LYS A 13 53.96 -9.55 -13.60
CA LYS A 13 53.29 -10.48 -12.65
C LYS A 13 52.93 -9.81 -11.32
N GLN A 14 53.80 -8.96 -10.81
CA GLN A 14 53.51 -8.20 -9.59
C GLN A 14 52.38 -7.19 -9.80
N LEU A 15 52.31 -6.51 -10.95
CA LEU A 15 51.24 -5.59 -11.26
C LEU A 15 49.90 -6.32 -11.44
N THR A 16 49.88 -7.49 -12.07
CA THR A 16 48.65 -8.30 -12.22
C THR A 16 48.17 -8.88 -10.90
N THR A 17 49.08 -9.31 -10.01
CA THR A 17 48.69 -9.79 -8.67
C THR A 17 48.18 -8.63 -7.81
N LEU A 18 48.77 -7.43 -7.89
CA LEU A 18 48.31 -6.25 -7.17
C LEU A 18 46.93 -5.80 -7.66
N ALA A 19 46.72 -5.78 -8.99
CA ALA A 19 45.41 -5.48 -9.58
C ALA A 19 44.33 -6.49 -9.20
N LEU A 20 44.66 -7.78 -9.13
CA LEU A 20 43.74 -8.83 -8.68
C LEU A 20 43.40 -8.68 -7.20
N LEU A 21 44.38 -8.31 -6.38
CA LEU A 21 44.17 -8.06 -4.93
C LEU A 21 43.30 -6.82 -4.67
N LEU A 22 43.49 -5.74 -5.44
CA LEU A 22 42.63 -4.55 -5.42
C LEU A 22 41.20 -4.88 -5.86
N PHE A 23 41.01 -5.76 -6.85
CA PHE A 23 39.69 -6.16 -7.33
C PHE A 23 38.92 -6.98 -6.30
N THR A 24 39.62 -7.84 -5.51
CA THR A 24 39.01 -8.61 -4.42
C THR A 24 38.57 -7.73 -3.25
N LEU A 25 39.28 -6.66 -2.92
CA LEU A 25 38.91 -5.72 -1.85
C LEU A 25 37.61 -4.97 -2.17
N VAL A 26 37.34 -4.65 -3.43
CA VAL A 26 36.10 -3.97 -3.85
C VAL A 26 34.87 -4.90 -3.75
N ALA A 27 35.06 -6.21 -3.96
CA ALA A 27 33.97 -7.18 -3.92
C ALA A 27 33.39 -7.40 -2.50
N PHE A 28 34.16 -7.20 -1.44
CA PHE A 28 33.69 -7.35 -0.04
C PHE A 28 32.98 -6.12 0.53
N SER A 29 33.00 -4.97 -0.15
CA SER A 29 32.46 -3.70 0.37
C SER A 29 30.98 -3.44 0.01
N GLN A 30 30.27 -4.37 -0.61
CA GLN A 30 28.84 -4.14 -0.91
C GLN A 30 27.98 -4.40 0.32
N LYS A 31 27.87 -3.40 1.22
CA LYS A 31 26.82 -3.39 2.24
C LYS A 31 25.48 -3.63 1.55
N LYS A 32 24.70 -4.59 2.07
CA LYS A 32 23.32 -4.80 1.62
C LYS A 32 22.58 -3.48 1.75
N PHE A 33 22.07 -2.97 0.63
CA PHE A 33 21.24 -1.78 0.67
C PHE A 33 19.85 -2.18 1.16
N GLU A 34 19.48 -1.71 2.33
CA GLU A 34 18.19 -1.97 2.95
C GLU A 34 17.72 -0.74 3.75
N GLY A 35 16.43 -0.66 4.04
CA GLY A 35 15.91 0.46 4.81
C GLY A 35 14.51 0.24 5.33
N LYS A 36 14.12 1.14 6.22
CA LYS A 36 12.77 1.28 6.77
C LYS A 36 12.25 2.68 6.48
N ALA A 37 11.01 2.77 6.03
CA ALA A 37 10.30 4.04 5.89
C ALA A 37 8.97 3.97 6.65
N THR A 38 8.73 4.96 7.50
CA THR A 38 7.48 5.09 8.27
C THR A 38 6.54 6.02 7.52
N TYR A 39 5.31 5.56 7.29
CA TYR A 39 4.27 6.33 6.60
C TYR A 39 3.11 6.63 7.55
N MET A 40 2.64 7.86 7.50
CA MET A 40 1.36 8.26 8.08
C MET A 40 0.31 8.28 6.96
N SER A 41 -0.74 7.52 7.13
CA SER A 41 -1.93 7.53 6.28
C SER A 41 -3.00 8.39 6.91
N LYS A 42 -3.58 9.29 6.13
CA LYS A 42 -4.70 10.14 6.54
C LYS A 42 -5.82 10.05 5.51
N ARG A 43 -7.00 9.62 5.97
CA ARG A 43 -8.20 9.56 5.15
C ARG A 43 -9.14 10.72 5.47
N THR A 44 -9.58 11.45 4.45
CA THR A 44 -10.54 12.53 4.60
C THR A 44 -11.97 11.98 4.66
N MET A 45 -12.73 12.36 5.70
CA MET A 45 -14.14 12.02 5.82
C MET A 45 -14.99 13.01 5.03
N ASP A 46 -15.98 12.51 4.29
CA ASP A 46 -16.99 13.36 3.66
C ASP A 46 -17.93 13.93 4.73
N MET A 47 -17.78 15.20 5.01
CA MET A 47 -18.54 15.91 6.02
C MET A 47 -19.89 16.44 5.53
N SER A 48 -20.19 16.39 4.23
CA SER A 48 -21.44 16.89 3.63
C SER A 48 -22.68 16.22 4.24
N ARG A 49 -22.55 14.97 4.69
CA ARG A 49 -23.62 14.24 5.38
C ARG A 49 -23.95 14.79 6.77
N PHE A 50 -23.09 15.63 7.31
CA PHE A 50 -23.13 16.14 8.68
C PHE A 50 -23.30 17.66 8.73
N ASP A 51 -23.75 18.28 7.63
CA ASP A 51 -23.91 19.74 7.54
C ASP A 51 -24.89 20.29 8.57
N LYS A 52 -25.86 19.46 9.01
CA LYS A 52 -26.84 19.82 10.06
C LYS A 52 -26.29 19.73 11.49
N MET A 53 -25.08 19.23 11.68
CA MET A 53 -24.44 19.12 13.00
C MET A 53 -23.70 20.40 13.34
N SER A 54 -23.70 20.75 14.66
CA SER A 54 -22.88 21.87 15.14
C SER A 54 -21.40 21.60 14.96
N GLU A 55 -20.56 22.62 14.87
CA GLU A 55 -19.09 22.48 14.74
C GLU A 55 -18.50 21.69 15.92
N GLN A 56 -19.05 21.85 17.12
CA GLN A 56 -18.62 21.07 18.28
C GLN A 56 -18.92 19.57 18.11
N GLN A 57 -20.10 19.21 17.61
CA GLN A 57 -20.45 17.82 17.32
C GLN A 57 -19.57 17.23 16.20
N LYS A 58 -19.30 18.01 15.14
CA LYS A 58 -18.38 17.62 14.07
C LYS A 58 -16.97 17.36 14.60
N LYS A 59 -16.47 18.22 15.50
CA LYS A 59 -15.16 18.07 16.16
C LYS A 59 -15.10 16.79 17.01
N GLN A 60 -16.10 16.54 17.82
CA GLN A 60 -16.20 15.31 18.63
C GLN A 60 -16.24 14.06 17.75
N MET A 61 -17.00 14.10 16.66
CA MET A 61 -17.07 12.99 15.72
C MET A 61 -15.71 12.73 15.05
N LYS A 62 -15.03 13.77 14.54
CA LYS A 62 -13.67 13.63 13.99
C LYS A 62 -12.72 13.01 15.01
N ALA A 63 -12.78 13.43 16.28
CA ALA A 63 -11.96 12.87 17.34
C ALA A 63 -12.24 11.37 17.58
N ARG A 64 -13.51 10.93 17.55
CA ARG A 64 -13.88 9.51 17.68
C ARG A 64 -13.39 8.64 16.52
N PHE A 65 -13.33 9.21 15.31
CA PHE A 65 -12.88 8.49 14.11
C PHE A 65 -11.39 8.67 13.83
N LYS A 66 -10.67 9.43 14.66
CA LYS A 66 -9.24 9.72 14.42
C LYS A 66 -8.43 8.45 14.18
N ASN A 67 -8.52 7.45 15.05
CA ASN A 67 -7.78 6.21 14.96
C ASN A 67 -8.16 5.35 13.73
N PHE A 68 -9.36 5.58 13.18
CA PHE A 68 -9.79 4.96 11.93
C PHE A 68 -9.30 5.74 10.69
N LEU A 69 -9.21 7.06 10.81
CA LEU A 69 -8.84 7.96 9.71
C LEU A 69 -7.33 8.16 9.59
N GLU A 70 -6.59 7.99 10.69
CA GLU A 70 -5.15 8.18 10.75
C GLU A 70 -4.49 6.87 11.20
N LYS A 71 -3.62 6.32 10.36
CA LYS A 71 -2.90 5.08 10.61
C LYS A 71 -1.43 5.26 10.29
N THR A 72 -0.59 4.49 10.96
CA THR A 72 0.85 4.48 10.72
C THR A 72 1.27 3.11 10.18
N TYR A 73 2.18 3.12 9.22
CA TYR A 73 2.69 1.93 8.56
C TYR A 73 4.20 1.96 8.48
N THR A 74 4.81 0.80 8.44
CA THR A 74 6.24 0.63 8.15
C THR A 74 6.42 -0.10 6.84
N LEU A 75 7.21 0.47 5.93
CA LEU A 75 7.74 -0.16 4.74
C LEU A 75 9.18 -0.59 5.04
N SER A 76 9.42 -1.89 5.10
CA SER A 76 10.74 -2.49 5.12
C SER A 76 11.13 -2.85 3.69
N PHE A 77 12.34 -2.49 3.24
CA PHE A 77 12.73 -2.72 1.85
C PHE A 77 14.23 -3.01 1.69
N ASN A 78 14.55 -3.73 0.64
CA ASN A 78 15.87 -3.86 0.06
C ASN A 78 15.78 -3.54 -1.45
N LYS A 79 16.82 -3.87 -2.24
CA LYS A 79 16.84 -3.59 -3.69
C LYS A 79 15.78 -4.34 -4.49
N SER A 80 15.30 -5.48 -4.00
CA SER A 80 14.39 -6.37 -4.75
C SER A 80 13.11 -6.72 -4.04
N GLU A 81 13.05 -6.56 -2.72
CA GLU A 81 11.91 -6.98 -1.92
C GLU A 81 11.45 -5.86 -1.00
N SER A 82 10.17 -5.85 -0.69
CA SER A 82 9.63 -4.96 0.32
C SER A 82 8.45 -5.59 1.06
N SER A 83 8.26 -5.19 2.32
CA SER A 83 7.13 -5.55 3.15
C SER A 83 6.53 -4.30 3.77
N PHE A 84 5.25 -4.09 3.53
CA PHE A 84 4.48 -2.96 4.06
C PHE A 84 3.49 -3.47 5.10
N LYS A 85 3.55 -2.94 6.32
CA LYS A 85 2.75 -3.43 7.44
C LYS A 85 2.20 -2.27 8.28
N GLU A 86 0.95 -2.42 8.76
CA GLU A 86 0.34 -1.49 9.71
C GLU A 86 1.03 -1.59 11.08
N ASN A 87 1.38 -0.44 11.66
CA ASN A 87 1.88 -0.37 13.04
C ASN A 87 0.68 -0.33 13.97
N VAL A 88 0.38 -1.47 14.58
CA VAL A 88 -0.75 -1.58 15.52
C VAL A 88 -0.39 -0.81 16.79
N THR A 89 -1.10 0.29 17.05
CA THR A 89 -1.06 0.97 18.35
C THR A 89 -2.11 0.36 19.27
N LEU A 90 -1.73 0.05 20.50
CA LEU A 90 -2.69 -0.35 21.51
C LEU A 90 -3.54 0.88 21.86
N ASP A 91 -4.86 0.77 21.65
CA ASP A 91 -5.77 1.84 22.05
C ASP A 91 -5.80 1.96 23.58
N ALA A 92 -5.82 3.21 24.05
CA ALA A 92 -6.03 3.46 25.47
C ALA A 92 -7.42 2.92 25.92
N PRO A 93 -7.54 2.36 27.14
CA PRO A 93 -8.81 1.88 27.67
C PRO A 93 -9.85 3.02 27.60
N GLY A 94 -11.00 2.75 26.99
CA GLY A 94 -12.10 3.72 26.85
C GLY A 94 -12.22 4.44 25.51
N THR A 95 -11.26 4.29 24.59
CA THR A 95 -11.34 4.85 23.21
C THR A 95 -11.92 3.85 22.21
N SER A 96 -12.80 2.96 22.65
CA SER A 96 -13.43 1.94 21.80
C SER A 96 -14.30 2.60 20.73
N GLY A 97 -13.70 2.90 19.58
CA GLY A 97 -14.44 3.12 18.35
C GLY A 97 -15.22 1.86 17.95
N PRO A 98 -16.19 1.94 17.03
CA PRO A 98 -16.98 0.80 16.61
C PRO A 98 -16.07 -0.35 16.18
N SER A 99 -16.25 -1.53 16.79
CA SER A 99 -15.47 -2.75 16.55
C SER A 99 -15.43 -3.20 15.08
N TRP A 100 -16.39 -2.78 14.27
CA TRP A 100 -16.47 -3.10 12.84
C TRP A 100 -15.46 -2.34 11.96
N GLY A 101 -14.78 -1.31 12.47
CA GLY A 101 -13.63 -0.68 11.80
C GLY A 101 -12.29 -1.37 12.08
N ARG A 102 -12.22 -2.23 13.10
CA ARG A 102 -11.03 -2.97 13.51
C ARG A 102 -10.76 -4.23 12.68
N SER A 103 -11.79 -4.81 12.08
CA SER A 103 -11.67 -6.13 11.46
C SER A 103 -11.15 -6.12 10.02
N ASN A 104 -10.88 -4.97 9.46
CA ASN A 104 -10.15 -4.91 8.19
C ASN A 104 -8.65 -4.79 8.50
N GLY A 105 -8.12 -5.76 9.24
CA GLY A 105 -6.69 -5.93 9.40
C GLY A 105 -6.08 -6.17 8.03
N GLN A 106 -5.73 -5.09 7.32
CA GLN A 106 -4.71 -5.21 6.29
C GLN A 106 -3.50 -5.78 7.02
N GLY A 107 -3.18 -7.04 6.75
CA GLY A 107 -1.97 -7.66 7.21
C GLY A 107 -0.76 -6.97 6.57
N SER A 108 0.22 -7.73 6.18
CA SER A 108 1.36 -7.20 5.44
C SER A 108 1.16 -7.39 3.94
N ILE A 109 1.70 -6.44 3.16
CA ILE A 109 1.83 -6.57 1.71
C ILE A 109 3.31 -6.79 1.41
N TYR A 110 3.63 -7.98 0.94
CA TYR A 110 4.96 -8.33 0.48
C TYR A 110 5.05 -8.19 -1.04
N LYS A 111 6.16 -7.63 -1.54
CA LYS A 111 6.46 -7.48 -2.97
C LYS A 111 7.85 -7.99 -3.26
N ASP A 112 7.99 -8.83 -4.27
CA ASP A 112 9.27 -9.27 -4.81
C ASP A 112 9.38 -8.84 -6.29
N LEU A 113 10.29 -7.91 -6.56
CA LEU A 113 10.51 -7.36 -7.91
C LEU A 113 11.19 -8.34 -8.84
N LYS A 114 11.91 -9.36 -8.32
CA LYS A 114 12.61 -10.35 -9.11
C LYS A 114 11.65 -11.42 -9.65
N SER A 115 10.84 -11.99 -8.76
CA SER A 115 9.81 -12.96 -9.13
C SER A 115 8.56 -12.30 -9.71
N LYS A 116 8.44 -10.95 -9.61
CA LYS A 116 7.25 -10.17 -9.97
C LYS A 116 6.00 -10.66 -9.24
N GLU A 117 6.15 -10.97 -7.97
CA GLU A 117 5.10 -11.50 -7.11
C GLU A 117 4.70 -10.50 -6.03
N MET A 118 3.41 -10.31 -5.82
CA MET A 118 2.86 -9.59 -4.68
C MET A 118 1.99 -10.53 -3.87
N ILE A 119 2.20 -10.53 -2.55
CA ILE A 119 1.41 -11.32 -1.61
C ILE A 119 0.85 -10.41 -0.55
N GLU A 120 -0.45 -10.42 -0.41
CA GLU A 120 -1.17 -9.68 0.62
C GLU A 120 -1.72 -10.66 1.66
N ASP A 121 -1.36 -10.44 2.93
CA ASP A 121 -1.91 -11.15 4.08
C ASP A 121 -3.16 -10.41 4.55
N VAL A 122 -4.32 -11.03 4.43
CA VAL A 122 -5.61 -10.40 4.76
C VAL A 122 -6.39 -11.28 5.72
N GLU A 123 -6.84 -10.69 6.82
CA GLU A 123 -7.82 -11.33 7.69
C GLU A 123 -9.21 -10.73 7.47
N GLN A 124 -10.15 -11.53 6.98
CA GLN A 124 -11.50 -11.11 6.69
C GLN A 124 -12.51 -12.17 7.13
N PHE A 125 -13.58 -11.75 7.83
CA PHE A 125 -14.60 -12.66 8.37
C PHE A 125 -14.03 -13.80 9.23
N SER A 126 -13.04 -13.48 10.08
CA SER A 126 -12.32 -14.45 10.92
C SER A 126 -11.60 -15.55 10.14
N LYS A 127 -11.31 -15.30 8.86
CA LYS A 127 -10.51 -16.18 8.01
C LYS A 127 -9.30 -15.40 7.50
N ARG A 128 -8.14 -16.06 7.51
CA ARG A 128 -6.90 -15.49 7.00
C ARG A 128 -6.64 -16.01 5.60
N PHE A 129 -6.38 -15.08 4.67
CA PHE A 129 -6.09 -15.34 3.29
C PHE A 129 -4.68 -14.84 2.96
N ARG A 130 -4.00 -15.58 2.11
CA ARG A 130 -2.77 -15.18 1.44
C ARG A 130 -3.13 -14.94 -0.02
N VAL A 131 -3.34 -13.68 -0.35
CA VAL A 131 -3.77 -13.27 -1.69
C VAL A 131 -2.54 -13.03 -2.54
N GLN A 132 -2.36 -13.87 -3.56
CA GLN A 132 -1.24 -13.84 -4.47
C GLN A 132 -1.63 -13.17 -5.79
N GLU A 133 -0.72 -12.38 -6.34
CA GLU A 133 -0.94 -11.64 -7.56
C GLU A 133 0.37 -11.43 -8.31
N ASP A 134 0.34 -11.57 -9.62
CA ASP A 134 1.46 -11.19 -10.49
C ASP A 134 1.58 -9.67 -10.56
N MET A 135 2.80 -9.16 -10.45
CA MET A 135 3.07 -7.73 -10.47
C MET A 135 3.23 -7.26 -11.91
N GLU A 136 2.19 -6.62 -12.45
CA GLU A 136 2.28 -5.87 -13.70
C GLU A 136 2.85 -4.48 -13.43
N LEU A 137 3.75 -4.00 -14.32
CA LEU A 137 4.36 -2.70 -14.17
C LEU A 137 3.30 -1.59 -14.27
N PRO A 138 3.12 -0.77 -13.21
CA PRO A 138 2.13 0.30 -13.23
C PRO A 138 2.45 1.33 -14.31
N GLN A 139 1.42 1.81 -15.00
CA GLN A 139 1.55 2.83 -16.04
C GLN A 139 1.61 4.23 -15.40
N TRP A 140 2.80 4.62 -14.94
CA TRP A 140 3.05 5.94 -14.40
C TRP A 140 3.36 6.95 -15.50
N GLU A 141 2.67 8.09 -15.48
CA GLU A 141 3.00 9.27 -16.27
C GLU A 141 3.87 10.19 -15.41
N MET A 142 5.12 10.36 -15.81
CA MET A 142 6.08 11.21 -15.09
C MET A 142 5.88 12.66 -15.46
N SER A 143 5.81 13.54 -14.44
CA SER A 143 5.77 14.97 -14.59
C SER A 143 7.15 15.59 -14.32
N GLY A 144 7.46 16.74 -14.94
CA GLY A 144 8.64 17.53 -14.61
C GLY A 144 8.53 18.31 -13.30
N GLU A 145 7.40 18.21 -12.59
CA GLU A 145 7.20 18.89 -11.31
C GLU A 145 8.07 18.29 -10.21
N THR A 146 8.71 19.18 -9.43
CA THR A 146 9.56 18.80 -8.30
C THR A 146 9.06 19.43 -7.00
N ARG A 147 9.30 18.76 -5.88
CA ARG A 147 8.97 19.24 -4.55
C ARG A 147 9.95 18.67 -3.52
N GLN A 148 10.23 19.43 -2.47
CA GLN A 148 10.96 18.92 -1.31
C GLN A 148 10.01 18.22 -0.32
N ILE A 149 10.39 16.99 0.09
CA ILE A 149 9.76 16.27 1.20
C ILE A 149 10.86 15.90 2.18
N GLY A 150 10.88 16.58 3.33
CA GLY A 150 12.02 16.49 4.25
C GLY A 150 13.31 16.95 3.55
N GLN A 151 14.33 16.11 3.55
CA GLN A 151 15.63 16.39 2.90
C GLN A 151 15.72 15.91 1.45
N TYR A 152 14.64 15.28 0.91
CA TYR A 152 14.65 14.64 -0.40
C TYR A 152 13.98 15.51 -1.46
N THR A 153 14.64 15.64 -2.61
CA THR A 153 14.00 16.18 -3.81
C THR A 153 13.14 15.10 -4.44
N CYS A 154 11.85 15.37 -4.57
CA CYS A 154 10.87 14.44 -5.10
C CYS A 154 10.33 14.91 -6.44
N TYR A 155 10.03 13.95 -7.30
CA TYR A 155 9.41 14.13 -8.61
C TYR A 155 7.98 13.59 -8.58
N LYS A 156 7.10 14.25 -9.32
CA LYS A 156 5.70 13.86 -9.42
C LYS A 156 5.49 12.83 -10.52
N ALA A 157 4.69 11.83 -10.22
CA ALA A 157 4.14 10.90 -11.19
C ALA A 157 2.65 10.71 -10.95
N THR A 158 1.88 10.44 -12.00
CA THR A 158 0.44 10.20 -11.93
C THR A 158 0.07 8.91 -12.62
N MET A 159 -0.98 8.25 -12.16
CA MET A 159 -1.57 7.10 -12.85
C MET A 159 -3.09 7.06 -12.64
N ILE A 160 -3.79 6.45 -13.57
CA ILE A 160 -5.22 6.18 -13.45
C ILE A 160 -5.40 4.74 -12.96
N LYS A 161 -6.05 4.57 -11.82
CA LYS A 161 -6.39 3.26 -11.26
C LYS A 161 -7.89 3.01 -11.37
N ILE A 162 -8.26 1.79 -11.73
CA ILE A 162 -9.66 1.36 -11.65
C ILE A 162 -9.98 1.10 -10.17
N ASP A 163 -11.00 1.80 -9.66
CA ASP A 163 -11.49 1.61 -8.29
C ASP A 163 -12.37 0.35 -8.25
N LYS A 164 -11.78 -0.76 -7.80
CA LYS A 164 -12.48 -2.05 -7.57
C LYS A 164 -12.91 -2.21 -6.10
N GLU A 165 -12.71 -1.19 -5.26
CA GLU A 165 -13.02 -1.30 -3.83
C GLU A 165 -14.50 -1.47 -3.57
N ILE A 166 -14.84 -2.45 -2.72
CA ILE A 166 -16.21 -2.65 -2.24
C ILE A 166 -16.50 -1.59 -1.19
N ASP A 167 -17.47 -0.71 -1.46
CA ASP A 167 -17.93 0.27 -0.46
C ASP A 167 -18.78 -0.44 0.62
N TRP A 168 -18.09 -1.02 1.60
CA TRP A 168 -18.71 -1.66 2.77
C TRP A 168 -19.63 -0.71 3.53
N GLY A 169 -19.33 0.59 3.56
CA GLY A 169 -20.15 1.61 4.22
C GLY A 169 -21.53 1.74 3.57
N SER A 170 -21.65 1.55 2.26
CA SER A 170 -22.92 1.63 1.55
C SER A 170 -23.85 0.47 1.87
N ILE A 171 -23.32 -0.71 2.21
CA ILE A 171 -24.08 -1.91 2.57
C ILE A 171 -24.89 -1.68 3.84
N PHE A 172 -24.33 -0.95 4.81
CA PHE A 172 -24.93 -0.68 6.11
C PHE A 172 -25.63 0.70 6.18
N SER A 173 -25.55 1.52 5.12
CA SER A 173 -26.16 2.85 5.14
C SER A 173 -27.69 2.76 4.99
N ARG A 174 -28.40 3.58 5.79
CA ARG A 174 -29.88 3.67 5.72
C ARG A 174 -30.42 4.23 4.40
N ARG A 175 -29.58 4.82 3.57
CA ARG A 175 -29.96 5.59 2.38
C ARG A 175 -30.22 4.73 1.13
N GLY A 176 -29.89 3.41 1.16
CA GLY A 176 -30.11 2.52 0.02
C GLY A 176 -31.55 2.00 -0.16
N SER A 177 -32.50 2.37 0.70
CA SER A 177 -33.86 1.79 0.70
C SER A 177 -34.99 2.79 0.36
N GLY A 178 -34.73 3.89 -0.32
CA GLY A 178 -35.76 4.92 -0.43
C GLY A 178 -35.85 5.75 -1.71
N SER A 179 -35.31 5.31 -2.83
CA SER A 179 -35.62 5.93 -4.13
C SER A 179 -36.11 4.86 -5.11
N LYS A 180 -37.31 4.33 -4.87
CA LYS A 180 -38.15 3.87 -5.95
C LYS A 180 -38.59 5.12 -6.72
N LYS A 181 -37.84 5.55 -7.70
CA LYS A 181 -38.38 6.21 -8.85
C LYS A 181 -39.04 5.10 -9.67
N ASN A 182 -40.38 5.04 -9.63
CA ASN A 182 -41.17 4.38 -10.64
C ASN A 182 -40.83 5.09 -11.95
N ASP A 183 -39.96 4.51 -12.71
CA ASP A 183 -39.91 4.76 -14.15
C ASP A 183 -39.82 3.40 -14.85
N SER A 184 -40.99 3.02 -15.37
CA SER A 184 -41.20 1.78 -16.07
C SER A 184 -40.72 1.94 -17.52
N THR A 185 -39.40 2.07 -17.69
CA THR A 185 -38.78 1.90 -19.01
C THR A 185 -37.66 0.89 -18.89
N LYS A 186 -37.95 -0.31 -19.39
CA LYS A 186 -36.96 -1.38 -19.60
C LYS A 186 -35.92 -0.91 -20.61
N THR A 187 -34.92 -0.18 -20.17
CA THR A 187 -33.70 0.07 -20.94
C THR A 187 -32.66 -0.91 -20.48
N LYS A 188 -32.08 -1.64 -21.44
CA LYS A 188 -31.01 -2.63 -21.26
C LYS A 188 -30.02 -2.16 -20.23
N GLN A 189 -29.73 -3.02 -19.23
CA GLN A 189 -28.75 -2.78 -18.17
C GLN A 189 -27.39 -2.42 -18.79
N ALA A 190 -27.12 -1.13 -18.90
CA ALA A 190 -25.76 -0.66 -19.13
C ALA A 190 -24.92 -1.07 -17.91
N LYS A 191 -23.78 -1.75 -18.13
CA LYS A 191 -22.80 -2.02 -17.07
C LYS A 191 -22.55 -0.72 -16.32
N PRO A 192 -22.54 -0.73 -14.98
CA PRO A 192 -22.26 0.48 -14.21
C PRO A 192 -20.92 1.06 -14.67
N PRO A 193 -20.80 2.38 -14.79
CA PRO A 193 -19.57 3.02 -15.24
C PRO A 193 -18.41 2.60 -14.33
N VAL A 194 -17.31 2.19 -14.95
CA VAL A 194 -16.08 1.84 -14.25
C VAL A 194 -15.60 3.11 -13.53
N LYS A 195 -15.57 3.08 -12.21
CA LYS A 195 -15.01 4.18 -11.42
C LYS A 195 -13.50 4.18 -11.57
N THR A 196 -12.95 5.25 -12.09
CA THR A 196 -11.51 5.47 -12.16
C THR A 196 -11.09 6.50 -11.11
N GLN A 197 -9.88 6.36 -10.61
CA GLN A 197 -9.28 7.24 -9.62
C GLN A 197 -7.91 7.69 -10.09
N LEU A 198 -7.68 9.01 -10.08
CA LEU A 198 -6.36 9.56 -10.29
C LEU A 198 -5.54 9.35 -9.01
N VAL A 199 -4.36 8.75 -9.18
CA VAL A 199 -3.36 8.58 -8.14
C VAL A 199 -2.18 9.49 -8.46
N THR A 200 -1.74 10.28 -7.49
CA THR A 200 -0.54 11.10 -7.58
C THR A 200 0.51 10.56 -6.61
N ALA A 201 1.71 10.31 -7.12
CA ALA A 201 2.88 9.89 -6.35
C ALA A 201 3.97 10.95 -6.39
N TRP A 202 4.67 11.11 -5.26
CA TRP A 202 5.93 11.84 -5.18
C TRP A 202 7.02 10.87 -4.77
N TYR A 203 8.03 10.70 -5.61
CA TYR A 203 9.11 9.74 -5.41
C TYR A 203 10.48 10.41 -5.48
N THR A 204 11.47 9.82 -4.82
CA THR A 204 12.84 10.34 -4.85
C THR A 204 13.83 9.33 -5.43
N PRO A 205 14.56 9.69 -6.50
CA PRO A 205 15.64 8.86 -7.04
C PRO A 205 16.87 8.78 -6.14
N GLN A 206 16.97 9.65 -5.12
CA GLN A 206 18.06 9.63 -4.13
C GLN A 206 18.07 8.32 -3.32
N ILE A 207 16.94 7.62 -3.27
CA ILE A 207 16.81 6.28 -2.72
C ILE A 207 16.39 5.35 -3.88
N PRO A 208 17.36 4.71 -4.55
CA PRO A 208 17.12 4.01 -5.83
C PRO A 208 16.50 2.63 -5.63
N VAL A 209 15.29 2.58 -5.08
CA VAL A 209 14.48 1.37 -4.90
C VAL A 209 13.10 1.60 -5.49
N SER A 210 12.63 0.66 -6.30
CA SER A 210 11.30 0.71 -6.91
C SER A 210 10.23 0.26 -5.91
N ALA A 211 10.19 0.90 -4.73
CA ALA A 211 9.31 0.53 -3.63
C ALA A 211 8.41 1.71 -3.21
N GLY A 212 7.28 1.39 -2.60
CA GLY A 212 6.33 2.38 -2.09
C GLY A 212 5.29 1.75 -1.17
N PRO A 213 4.44 2.59 -0.53
CA PRO A 213 3.41 2.17 0.39
C PRO A 213 2.33 1.35 -0.32
N GLU A 214 1.63 0.50 0.43
CA GLU A 214 0.56 -0.38 -0.08
C GLU A 214 0.97 -1.14 -1.35
N ARG A 215 0.16 -1.06 -2.39
CA ARG A 215 0.35 -1.73 -3.68
C ARG A 215 1.11 -0.85 -4.71
N TYR A 216 1.59 0.34 -4.29
CA TYR A 216 2.29 1.27 -5.19
C TYR A 216 3.77 0.95 -5.27
N TRP A 217 4.28 0.92 -6.51
CA TRP A 217 5.68 0.61 -6.87
C TRP A 217 5.96 1.00 -8.33
N GLY A 218 7.13 0.71 -8.85
CA GLY A 218 7.43 0.82 -10.29
C GLY A 218 8.04 2.16 -10.70
N LEU A 219 8.20 3.12 -9.78
CA LEU A 219 8.92 4.36 -10.03
C LEU A 219 10.43 4.19 -9.81
N PRO A 220 11.29 4.99 -10.47
CA PRO A 220 12.74 4.89 -10.33
C PRO A 220 13.25 5.56 -9.04
N GLY A 221 12.69 5.17 -7.90
CA GLY A 221 13.00 5.70 -6.58
C GLY A 221 11.90 5.37 -5.57
N LEU A 222 12.23 5.59 -4.28
CA LEU A 222 11.28 5.38 -3.19
C LEU A 222 10.13 6.38 -3.28
N ILE A 223 8.90 5.90 -3.20
CA ILE A 223 7.70 6.74 -3.18
C ILE A 223 7.52 7.28 -1.77
N LEU A 224 7.62 8.61 -1.59
CA LEU A 224 7.49 9.26 -0.30
C LEU A 224 6.06 9.73 -0.01
N GLU A 225 5.26 10.01 -1.02
CA GLU A 225 3.86 10.38 -0.83
C GLU A 225 2.98 9.78 -1.93
N ILE A 226 1.81 9.35 -1.51
CA ILE A 226 0.71 8.91 -2.38
C ILE A 226 -0.54 9.69 -2.02
N ASN A 227 -1.19 10.24 -3.04
CA ASN A 227 -2.53 10.81 -2.95
C ASN A 227 -3.45 10.01 -3.85
N ALA A 228 -4.39 9.31 -3.25
CA ALA A 228 -5.36 8.46 -3.94
C ALA A 228 -6.77 8.76 -3.42
N GLY A 229 -7.55 9.53 -4.19
CA GLY A 229 -8.88 9.98 -3.81
C GLY A 229 -8.92 10.74 -2.49
N ARG A 230 -9.44 10.11 -1.44
CA ARG A 230 -9.55 10.71 -0.10
C ARG A 230 -8.43 10.29 0.85
N THR A 231 -7.49 9.50 0.41
CA THR A 231 -6.39 8.99 1.22
C THR A 231 -5.08 9.62 0.79
N THR A 232 -4.36 10.19 1.74
CA THR A 232 -2.98 10.65 1.59
C THR A 232 -2.09 9.79 2.48
N MET A 233 -1.03 9.24 1.92
CA MET A 233 0.04 8.58 2.67
C MET A 233 1.31 9.37 2.50
N LEU A 234 1.92 9.80 3.59
CA LEU A 234 3.15 10.58 3.62
C LEU A 234 4.22 9.85 4.43
N CYS A 235 5.39 9.72 3.85
CA CYS A 235 6.58 9.24 4.56
C CYS A 235 7.04 10.28 5.57
N THR A 236 7.13 9.88 6.84
CA THR A 236 7.50 10.76 7.96
C THR A 236 8.91 10.50 8.47
N GLU A 237 9.44 9.30 8.21
CA GLU A 237 10.76 8.89 8.67
C GLU A 237 11.37 7.88 7.70
N ILE A 238 12.68 7.97 7.49
CA ILE A 238 13.44 7.03 6.66
C ILE A 238 14.76 6.71 7.36
N VAL A 239 15.04 5.42 7.52
CA VAL A 239 16.30 4.90 8.03
C VAL A 239 16.91 3.99 6.97
N ILE A 240 18.06 4.37 6.44
CA ILE A 240 18.81 3.60 5.43
C ILE A 240 19.97 2.88 6.12
N ASN A 241 20.14 1.60 5.80
CA ASN A 241 21.18 0.72 6.36
C ASN A 241 21.23 0.77 7.90
N PRO A 242 20.11 0.47 8.59
CA PRO A 242 20.07 0.45 10.04
C PRO A 242 21.08 -0.57 10.61
N GLU A 243 21.50 -0.39 11.85
CA GLU A 243 22.43 -1.30 12.53
C GLU A 243 21.85 -2.72 12.65
N VAL A 244 20.56 -2.81 12.91
CA VAL A 244 19.80 -4.07 12.93
C VAL A 244 19.24 -4.34 11.56
N ALA A 245 19.54 -5.51 11.00
CA ALA A 245 19.06 -5.93 9.70
C ALA A 245 17.54 -5.80 9.58
N VAL A 246 17.07 -5.37 8.43
CA VAL A 246 15.64 -5.17 8.17
C VAL A 246 14.96 -6.51 7.90
N GLU A 247 13.96 -6.83 8.70
CA GLU A 247 13.14 -8.03 8.44
C GLU A 247 12.13 -7.77 7.33
N ILE A 248 12.25 -8.54 6.24
CA ILE A 248 11.31 -8.56 5.13
C ILE A 248 10.74 -9.97 5.07
N ASN A 249 9.58 -10.16 5.68
CA ASN A 249 8.98 -11.49 5.83
C ASN A 249 7.89 -11.72 4.78
N LYS A 250 8.07 -12.76 3.95
CA LYS A 250 7.04 -13.23 3.02
C LYS A 250 5.92 -13.91 3.83
N PRO A 251 4.65 -13.50 3.67
CA PRO A 251 3.52 -14.14 4.36
C PRO A 251 3.43 -15.63 4.02
N SER A 252 3.32 -16.48 5.05
CA SER A 252 3.25 -17.94 4.89
C SER A 252 1.98 -18.57 5.47
N LYS A 253 1.18 -17.78 6.22
CA LYS A 253 -0.03 -18.28 6.90
C LYS A 253 -1.28 -17.86 6.13
N GLY A 254 -2.35 -18.69 6.27
CA GLY A 254 -3.64 -18.41 5.64
C GLY A 254 -3.90 -19.26 4.39
N LYS A 255 -5.16 -19.24 3.94
CA LYS A 255 -5.56 -19.90 2.69
C LYS A 255 -4.99 -19.14 1.50
N GLU A 256 -4.27 -19.84 0.63
CA GLU A 256 -3.77 -19.27 -0.63
C GLU A 256 -4.93 -19.12 -1.62
N VAL A 257 -5.04 -17.94 -2.20
CA VAL A 257 -6.03 -17.61 -3.22
C VAL A 257 -5.42 -16.59 -4.19
N SER A 258 -5.83 -16.63 -5.45
CA SER A 258 -5.49 -15.58 -6.40
C SER A 258 -6.27 -14.29 -6.10
N ARG A 259 -5.81 -13.15 -6.64
CA ARG A 259 -6.52 -11.87 -6.51
C ARG A 259 -7.94 -11.95 -7.04
N ASP A 260 -8.13 -12.55 -8.20
CA ASP A 260 -9.45 -12.65 -8.83
C ASP A 260 -10.40 -13.53 -8.01
N GLU A 261 -9.92 -14.66 -7.49
CA GLU A 261 -10.73 -15.53 -6.61
C GLU A 261 -11.13 -14.80 -5.33
N TYR A 262 -10.19 -14.04 -4.74
CA TYR A 262 -10.47 -13.24 -3.54
C TYR A 262 -11.53 -12.17 -3.83
N ASP A 263 -11.40 -11.42 -4.94
CA ASP A 263 -12.32 -10.35 -5.33
C ASP A 263 -13.73 -10.91 -5.59
N VAL A 264 -13.84 -12.07 -6.25
CA VAL A 264 -15.13 -12.76 -6.48
C VAL A 264 -15.75 -13.19 -5.14
N MET A 265 -14.97 -13.79 -4.25
CA MET A 265 -15.44 -14.22 -2.94
C MET A 265 -15.91 -13.03 -2.10
N MET A 266 -15.18 -11.92 -2.09
CA MET A 266 -15.55 -10.71 -1.35
C MET A 266 -16.83 -10.08 -1.91
N LYS A 267 -16.99 -10.07 -3.23
CA LYS A 267 -18.20 -9.59 -3.88
C LYS A 267 -19.43 -10.42 -3.47
N GLN A 268 -19.34 -11.74 -3.56
CA GLN A 268 -20.41 -12.64 -3.12
C GLN A 268 -20.76 -12.41 -1.64
N LYS A 269 -19.74 -12.28 -0.80
CA LYS A 269 -19.94 -12.04 0.64
C LYS A 269 -20.61 -10.70 0.92
N SER A 270 -20.26 -9.67 0.16
CA SER A 270 -20.88 -8.36 0.27
C SER A 270 -22.38 -8.40 -0.11
N GLU A 271 -22.72 -9.16 -1.14
CA GLU A 271 -24.11 -9.37 -1.60
C GLU A 271 -24.93 -10.14 -0.55
N GLU A 272 -24.40 -11.25 0.00
CA GLU A 272 -25.06 -11.99 1.09
C GLU A 272 -25.33 -11.11 2.32
N LEU A 273 -24.36 -10.30 2.73
CA LEU A 273 -24.53 -9.38 3.86
C LEU A 273 -25.59 -8.32 3.59
N ARG A 274 -25.64 -7.81 2.36
CA ARG A 274 -26.67 -6.86 1.93
C ARG A 274 -28.06 -7.44 1.99
N GLU A 275 -28.25 -8.67 1.51
CA GLU A 275 -29.53 -9.37 1.55
C GLU A 275 -29.96 -9.67 3.00
N ARG A 276 -29.07 -10.19 3.82
CA ARG A 276 -29.36 -10.44 5.25
C ARG A 276 -29.79 -9.16 5.96
N PHE A 277 -29.12 -8.04 5.68
CA PHE A 277 -29.44 -6.77 6.29
C PHE A 277 -30.79 -6.19 5.82
N GLN A 278 -31.17 -6.42 4.56
CA GLN A 278 -32.47 -6.04 4.02
C GLN A 278 -33.59 -6.92 4.62
N ASN A 279 -33.39 -8.22 4.69
CA ASN A 279 -34.38 -9.17 5.22
C ASN A 279 -34.63 -9.00 6.73
N SER A 280 -33.59 -8.66 7.51
CA SER A 280 -33.76 -8.40 8.95
C SER A 280 -34.62 -7.16 9.23
N ARG A 281 -34.62 -6.19 8.34
CA ARG A 281 -35.47 -4.96 8.45
C ARG A 281 -36.94 -5.22 8.12
N GLY A 282 -37.24 -6.20 7.26
CA GLY A 282 -38.61 -6.58 6.90
C GLY A 282 -39.38 -7.22 8.07
N ARG A 283 -38.66 -7.91 8.99
CA ARG A 283 -39.28 -8.58 10.13
C ARG A 283 -39.60 -7.66 11.33
N GLY A 284 -38.92 -6.52 11.47
CA GLY A 284 -39.13 -5.57 12.57
C GLY A 284 -40.33 -4.61 12.42
N ARG A 285 -41.09 -4.70 11.32
CA ARG A 285 -42.28 -3.84 11.07
C ARG A 285 -43.62 -4.53 11.29
N ARG A 286 -43.63 -5.72 11.88
CA ARG A 286 -44.86 -6.48 12.15
C ARG A 286 -45.21 -6.60 13.63
N PHE A 287 -44.98 -5.52 14.42
CA PHE A 287 -45.57 -5.36 15.74
C PHE A 287 -46.05 -3.92 15.90
#